data_83547b85dd4eb2bd80a216e273715938
#
_entry.id   83547b85dd4eb2bd80a216e273715938
#
_cell.length_a   1.000
_cell.length_b   1.000
_cell.length_c   1.000
_cell.angle_alpha   90.00
_cell.angle_beta   90.00
_cell.angle_gamma   90.00
#
_symmetry.space_group_name_H-M   'P 1'
#
loop_
_entity.id
_entity.type
_entity.pdbx_description
1 polymer ?
#
loop_
_entity_poly.entity_id
_entity_poly.type
_entity_poly.pdbx_seq_one_letter_code
_entity_poly.pdbx_strand_id
1 'polypeptide(L)'
;YNPEKNIKVELQHVVRPSFFANGKWLRYTVTAPEADSCACDSTFLLRLRDMKKIYWDREYDFNEYNTSELITYSYPIDKKFPKYRRFVIRNIGNCDSIVMDSVENCTLLRGHKAMVYIKNHGEYKSLCYRPLKGKSVVIFSDKKLLLKDYSLAHDQLGGTFTVASDTSKMNNPDLFYSFSIPKGECRLLVDWDDVQFPKNYVWRSRAYRLSNDGKRVILDGDTILPVPEKKREKKDTRFELELWTWNDEISSLQQREGNYRSSNVRLAYNLDTKICCRVTSQNMEKLILPEGNKYDYAFALDKTPYRRFSDWKNDINADIYLIDLNTGKTILFERNSYTEPEWSPNGKYALWYNALEKVWYKIDPRTCQRVDLSKEIGYPVHNELHDLPKPAEAYGIAGWSKDGNRVVLYDRYDMWVIDLAGEKPVYSLTGGYGRATNRQFRWLKDDYGDKIIDFENGFLMTSVNLENRDEGIYHFQSNGKLKKLMEGPYSVTVNQKSENQKYCI
;
A
#
# COMPACT_ATOMS: atom_id res chain seq x y z
N TYR A 1 3.99 -8.87 -30.58
CA TYR A 1 4.92 -8.54 -31.66
C TYR A 1 6.35 -8.47 -31.14
N ASN A 2 7.28 -9.15 -31.80
CA ASN A 2 8.71 -9.05 -31.51
C ASN A 2 9.37 -8.20 -32.59
N PRO A 3 9.74 -6.95 -32.33
CA PRO A 3 10.29 -6.05 -33.35
C PRO A 3 11.68 -6.47 -33.83
N GLU A 4 12.49 -7.14 -33.01
CA GLU A 4 13.83 -7.60 -33.38
C GLU A 4 13.79 -8.74 -34.42
N LYS A 5 12.78 -9.61 -34.33
CA LYS A 5 12.60 -10.76 -35.20
C LYS A 5 11.48 -10.60 -36.21
N ASN A 6 10.78 -9.48 -36.19
CA ASN A 6 9.58 -9.20 -37.00
C ASN A 6 8.53 -10.33 -36.94
N ILE A 7 8.35 -10.91 -35.75
CA ILE A 7 7.40 -12.00 -35.52
C ILE A 7 6.11 -11.40 -34.94
N LYS A 8 4.99 -11.57 -35.65
CA LYS A 8 3.65 -11.28 -35.18
C LYS A 8 2.91 -12.58 -34.88
N VAL A 9 2.34 -12.69 -33.69
CA VAL A 9 1.48 -13.80 -33.28
C VAL A 9 0.13 -13.27 -32.88
N GLU A 10 -0.91 -13.78 -33.48
CA GLU A 10 -2.29 -13.49 -33.14
C GLU A 10 -2.86 -14.63 -32.31
N LEU A 11 -3.43 -14.31 -31.19
CA LEU A 11 -4.11 -15.25 -30.31
C LEU A 11 -5.60 -14.85 -30.27
N GLN A 12 -6.49 -15.81 -30.57
CA GLN A 12 -7.93 -15.57 -30.60
C GLN A 12 -8.57 -15.88 -29.24
N HIS A 13 -9.63 -15.17 -28.90
CA HIS A 13 -10.43 -15.34 -27.68
C HIS A 13 -9.60 -15.26 -26.39
N VAL A 14 -8.53 -14.45 -26.39
CA VAL A 14 -7.63 -14.28 -25.25
C VAL A 14 -8.16 -13.19 -24.34
N VAL A 15 -8.22 -13.52 -23.04
CA VAL A 15 -8.50 -12.59 -21.96
C VAL A 15 -7.37 -12.61 -20.94
N ARG A 16 -7.18 -11.49 -20.24
CA ARG A 16 -6.19 -11.32 -19.16
C ARG A 16 -4.76 -11.74 -19.53
N PRO A 17 -4.20 -11.26 -20.65
CA PRO A 17 -2.80 -11.51 -20.96
C PRO A 17 -1.90 -10.80 -19.94
N SER A 18 -0.84 -11.48 -19.48
CA SER A 18 0.14 -10.95 -18.53
C SER A 18 1.51 -11.45 -18.90
N PHE A 19 2.49 -10.55 -19.03
CA PHE A 19 3.89 -10.92 -19.22
C PHE A 19 4.58 -11.07 -17.86
N PHE A 20 5.44 -12.08 -17.74
CA PHE A 20 6.25 -12.31 -16.54
C PHE A 20 7.62 -12.88 -16.89
N ALA A 21 8.48 -13.11 -15.89
CA ALA A 21 9.86 -13.56 -16.06
C ALA A 21 10.65 -12.65 -17.02
N ASN A 22 10.62 -11.34 -16.78
CA ASN A 22 11.26 -10.30 -17.61
C ASN A 22 10.81 -10.37 -19.09
N GLY A 23 9.51 -10.61 -19.30
CA GLY A 23 8.92 -10.68 -20.63
C GLY A 23 9.27 -11.93 -21.44
N LYS A 24 9.83 -12.97 -20.80
CA LYS A 24 10.14 -14.25 -21.49
C LYS A 24 8.94 -15.15 -21.69
N TRP A 25 7.91 -14.94 -20.86
CA TRP A 25 6.70 -15.73 -20.84
C TRP A 25 5.46 -14.84 -20.89
N LEU A 26 4.44 -15.33 -21.57
CA LEU A 26 3.11 -14.77 -21.60
C LEU A 26 2.13 -15.75 -20.96
N ARG A 27 1.44 -15.31 -19.91
CA ARG A 27 0.23 -15.96 -19.39
C ARG A 27 -0.98 -15.41 -20.13
N TYR A 28 -1.92 -16.26 -20.51
CA TYR A 28 -3.22 -15.82 -21.03
C TYR A 28 -4.28 -16.89 -20.79
N THR A 29 -5.52 -16.46 -20.75
CA THR A 29 -6.67 -17.35 -20.62
C THR A 29 -7.46 -17.28 -21.93
N VAL A 30 -7.85 -18.44 -22.44
CA VAL A 30 -8.78 -18.55 -23.59
C VAL A 30 -10.16 -18.81 -23.03
N THR A 31 -11.11 -17.92 -23.35
CA THR A 31 -12.51 -18.12 -22.95
C THR A 31 -13.17 -19.21 -23.74
N ALA A 32 -13.95 -20.02 -23.04
CA ALA A 32 -14.81 -21.00 -23.69
C ALA A 32 -15.89 -20.31 -24.58
N PRO A 33 -16.30 -20.92 -25.70
CA PRO A 33 -17.43 -20.39 -26.47
C PRO A 33 -18.71 -20.34 -25.62
N GLU A 34 -19.47 -19.24 -25.73
CA GLU A 34 -20.70 -19.02 -24.96
C GLU A 34 -21.79 -20.11 -25.15
N ALA A 35 -21.67 -20.90 -26.20
CA ALA A 35 -22.64 -21.95 -26.54
C ALA A 35 -22.50 -23.24 -25.70
N ASP A 36 -21.42 -23.40 -24.94
CA ASP A 36 -21.16 -24.63 -24.18
C ASP A 36 -21.14 -24.32 -22.68
N SER A 37 -22.27 -24.54 -22.01
CA SER A 37 -22.43 -24.29 -20.57
C SER A 37 -21.51 -25.13 -19.65
N CYS A 38 -20.84 -26.14 -20.20
CA CYS A 38 -19.88 -27.01 -19.49
C CYS A 38 -18.42 -26.63 -19.81
N ALA A 39 -18.16 -25.78 -20.81
CA ALA A 39 -16.81 -25.43 -21.20
C ALA A 39 -16.21 -24.41 -20.21
N CYS A 40 -15.05 -24.74 -19.72
CA CYS A 40 -14.27 -23.89 -18.83
C CYS A 40 -13.19 -23.12 -19.62
N ASP A 41 -12.92 -21.83 -19.23
CA ASP A 41 -11.79 -21.08 -19.80
C ASP A 41 -10.45 -21.80 -19.53
N SER A 42 -9.53 -21.82 -20.38
CA SER A 42 -8.24 -22.52 -20.25
C SER A 42 -7.10 -21.53 -20.09
N THR A 43 -6.24 -21.75 -19.12
CA THR A 43 -5.05 -20.91 -18.91
C THR A 43 -3.83 -21.54 -19.55
N PHE A 44 -3.04 -20.72 -20.22
CA PHE A 44 -1.83 -21.14 -20.91
C PHE A 44 -0.64 -20.25 -20.52
N LEU A 45 0.55 -20.87 -20.51
CA LEU A 45 1.83 -20.20 -20.38
C LEU A 45 2.59 -20.39 -21.70
N LEU A 46 2.91 -19.30 -22.38
CA LEU A 46 3.60 -19.30 -23.67
C LEU A 46 5.01 -18.77 -23.50
N ARG A 47 6.03 -19.56 -23.81
CA ARG A 47 7.42 -19.11 -23.82
C ARG A 47 7.72 -18.41 -25.14
N LEU A 48 8.09 -17.13 -25.09
CA LEU A 48 8.19 -16.30 -26.29
C LEU A 48 9.41 -16.61 -27.17
N ARG A 49 10.48 -17.21 -26.63
CA ARG A 49 11.69 -17.50 -27.42
C ARG A 49 11.50 -18.59 -28.50
N ASP A 50 10.67 -19.57 -28.21
CA ASP A 50 10.46 -20.76 -29.06
C ASP A 50 8.98 -21.14 -29.22
N MET A 51 8.09 -20.28 -28.75
CA MET A 51 6.65 -20.45 -28.85
C MET A 51 6.11 -21.71 -28.16
N LYS A 52 6.86 -22.28 -27.23
CA LYS A 52 6.44 -23.44 -26.46
C LYS A 52 5.28 -23.08 -25.54
N LYS A 53 4.17 -23.81 -25.72
CA LYS A 53 2.93 -23.61 -24.97
C LYS A 53 2.81 -24.69 -23.87
N ILE A 54 2.48 -24.26 -22.67
CA ILE A 54 2.19 -25.10 -21.52
C ILE A 54 0.74 -24.85 -21.13
N TYR A 55 -0.05 -25.93 -21.12
CA TYR A 55 -1.40 -25.89 -20.56
C TYR A 55 -1.33 -25.91 -19.05
N TRP A 56 -2.08 -25.01 -18.38
CA TRP A 56 -2.20 -24.96 -16.93
C TRP A 56 -3.59 -25.46 -16.53
N ASP A 57 -3.61 -26.55 -15.78
CA ASP A 57 -4.84 -27.09 -15.25
C ASP A 57 -5.43 -26.13 -14.18
N ARG A 58 -6.72 -25.85 -14.29
CA ARG A 58 -7.42 -24.84 -13.46
C ARG A 58 -7.62 -25.22 -12.02
N GLU A 59 -7.38 -26.45 -11.65
CA GLU A 59 -7.66 -26.90 -10.27
C GLU A 59 -6.93 -26.03 -9.22
N TYR A 60 -5.88 -25.28 -9.63
CA TYR A 60 -5.07 -24.49 -8.71
C TYR A 60 -4.67 -23.14 -9.28
N ASP A 61 -5.04 -22.07 -8.57
CA ASP A 61 -4.48 -20.73 -8.82
C ASP A 61 -2.98 -20.70 -8.51
N PHE A 62 -2.22 -19.98 -9.30
CA PHE A 62 -0.81 -19.80 -9.09
C PHE A 62 -0.40 -18.32 -9.10
N ASN A 63 0.70 -18.02 -8.41
CA ASN A 63 1.34 -16.73 -8.47
C ASN A 63 2.53 -16.79 -9.42
N GLU A 64 2.63 -15.81 -10.30
CA GLU A 64 3.73 -15.57 -11.23
C GLU A 64 4.59 -14.40 -10.73
N TYR A 65 5.85 -14.36 -11.16
CA TYR A 65 6.79 -13.34 -10.72
C TYR A 65 7.42 -12.65 -11.93
N ASN A 66 7.42 -11.31 -11.93
CA ASN A 66 7.91 -10.53 -13.07
C ASN A 66 9.40 -10.76 -13.35
N THR A 67 10.20 -11.08 -12.34
CA THR A 67 11.66 -11.15 -12.44
C THR A 67 12.23 -12.57 -12.54
N SER A 68 11.40 -13.62 -12.45
CA SER A 68 11.86 -15.00 -12.48
C SER A 68 10.92 -15.95 -13.20
N GLU A 69 11.47 -17.06 -13.73
CA GLU A 69 10.70 -18.16 -14.32
C GLU A 69 10.09 -19.10 -13.25
N LEU A 70 9.93 -18.60 -12.01
CA LEU A 70 9.28 -19.33 -10.93
C LEU A 70 7.79 -19.04 -10.91
N ILE A 71 7.02 -20.06 -10.63
CA ILE A 71 5.61 -19.96 -10.26
C ILE A 71 5.39 -20.68 -8.93
N THR A 72 4.46 -20.20 -8.14
CA THR A 72 4.10 -20.83 -6.86
C THR A 72 2.62 -21.13 -6.81
N TYR A 73 2.27 -22.28 -6.30
CA TYR A 73 0.86 -22.67 -6.09
C TYR A 73 0.74 -23.63 -4.92
N SER A 74 -0.46 -23.74 -4.40
CA SER A 74 -0.74 -24.67 -3.30
C SER A 74 -2.08 -25.37 -3.50
N TYR A 75 -2.15 -26.63 -3.08
CA TYR A 75 -3.36 -27.42 -3.11
C TYR A 75 -3.51 -28.30 -1.86
N PRO A 76 -4.75 -28.67 -1.49
CA PRO A 76 -4.97 -29.57 -0.36
C PRO A 76 -4.30 -30.92 -0.62
N ILE A 77 -3.63 -31.48 0.37
CA ILE A 77 -3.05 -32.84 0.30
C ILE A 77 -4.17 -33.87 0.26
N ASP A 78 -5.23 -33.63 1.03
CA ASP A 78 -6.46 -34.42 1.04
C ASP A 78 -7.66 -33.46 0.95
N LYS A 79 -8.58 -33.72 0.02
CA LYS A 79 -9.82 -32.93 -0.15
C LYS A 79 -10.71 -32.96 1.12
N LYS A 80 -10.62 -34.01 1.94
CA LYS A 80 -11.33 -34.10 3.23
C LYS A 80 -10.72 -33.22 4.33
N PHE A 81 -9.44 -32.91 4.21
CA PHE A 81 -8.70 -32.10 5.19
C PHE A 81 -8.01 -30.92 4.52
N PRO A 82 -8.75 -29.92 4.03
CA PRO A 82 -8.23 -28.81 3.21
C PRO A 82 -7.21 -27.89 3.93
N LYS A 83 -7.12 -28.00 5.25
CA LYS A 83 -6.11 -27.26 6.07
C LYS A 83 -4.68 -27.72 5.85
N TYR A 84 -4.45 -28.97 5.43
CA TYR A 84 -3.13 -29.47 5.11
C TYR A 84 -2.88 -29.29 3.62
N ARG A 85 -2.04 -28.32 3.29
CA ARG A 85 -1.77 -27.95 1.90
C ARG A 85 -0.36 -28.37 1.49
N ARG A 86 -0.22 -28.80 0.24
CA ARG A 86 1.05 -28.95 -0.45
C ARG A 86 1.37 -27.64 -1.14
N PHE A 87 2.55 -27.10 -0.88
CA PHE A 87 3.05 -25.90 -1.54
C PHE A 87 4.12 -26.29 -2.55
N VAL A 88 4.03 -25.76 -3.76
CA VAL A 88 4.94 -26.07 -4.86
C VAL A 88 5.54 -24.78 -5.38
N ILE A 89 6.86 -24.77 -5.54
CA ILE A 89 7.59 -23.80 -6.33
C ILE A 89 8.11 -24.51 -7.56
N ARG A 90 7.69 -24.07 -8.75
CA ARG A 90 8.10 -24.69 -10.01
C ARG A 90 8.83 -23.67 -10.87
N ASN A 91 9.99 -24.05 -11.39
CA ASN A 91 10.66 -23.32 -12.43
C ASN A 91 10.15 -23.82 -13.79
N ILE A 92 9.43 -22.96 -14.52
CA ILE A 92 8.83 -23.32 -15.81
C ILE A 92 9.85 -23.39 -16.96
N GLY A 93 11.04 -22.79 -16.77
CA GLY A 93 12.13 -22.82 -17.76
C GLY A 93 12.81 -24.18 -17.87
N ASN A 94 13.13 -24.81 -16.73
CA ASN A 94 13.84 -26.11 -16.64
C ASN A 94 12.98 -27.24 -16.05
N CYS A 95 11.74 -26.94 -15.65
CA CYS A 95 10.79 -27.88 -15.04
C CYS A 95 11.17 -28.42 -13.65
N ASP A 96 12.19 -27.86 -12.99
CA ASP A 96 12.51 -28.19 -11.60
C ASP A 96 11.40 -27.76 -10.65
N SER A 97 11.16 -28.53 -9.61
CA SER A 97 10.14 -28.25 -8.63
C SER A 97 10.61 -28.49 -7.20
N ILE A 98 10.25 -27.62 -6.30
CA ILE A 98 10.37 -27.80 -4.85
C ILE A 98 8.97 -28.04 -4.32
N VAL A 99 8.79 -29.20 -3.69
CA VAL A 99 7.50 -29.58 -3.11
C VAL A 99 7.64 -29.64 -1.59
N MET A 100 6.70 -29.05 -0.89
CA MET A 100 6.67 -29.01 0.57
C MET A 100 5.26 -29.28 1.08
N ASP A 101 5.14 -30.23 2.00
CA ASP A 101 3.87 -30.60 2.61
C ASP A 101 3.62 -29.82 3.90
N SER A 102 2.35 -29.64 4.19
CA SER A 102 1.86 -28.97 5.41
C SER A 102 2.37 -27.54 5.58
N VAL A 103 2.51 -26.83 4.46
CA VAL A 103 2.84 -25.40 4.46
C VAL A 103 1.56 -24.57 4.47
N GLU A 104 1.48 -23.70 5.44
CA GLU A 104 0.45 -22.68 5.50
C GLU A 104 1.03 -21.38 4.92
N ASN A 105 1.10 -20.35 5.32
CA ASN A 105 1.63 -19.10 4.83
C ASN A 105 3.06 -19.22 4.27
N CYS A 106 3.27 -18.81 3.02
CA CYS A 106 4.58 -18.84 2.40
C CYS A 106 4.82 -17.57 1.59
N THR A 107 5.95 -16.91 1.83
CA THR A 107 6.38 -15.70 1.11
C THR A 107 7.73 -15.95 0.45
N LEU A 108 7.79 -15.79 -0.87
CA LEU A 108 9.04 -15.78 -1.62
C LEU A 108 9.71 -14.41 -1.44
N LEU A 109 10.98 -14.41 -1.02
CA LEU A 109 11.72 -13.17 -0.78
C LEU A 109 12.10 -12.48 -2.09
N ARG A 110 12.39 -11.20 -2.04
CA ARG A 110 12.87 -10.42 -3.20
C ARG A 110 14.07 -11.09 -3.84
N GLY A 111 14.11 -11.07 -5.18
CA GLY A 111 15.12 -11.80 -5.94
C GLY A 111 14.87 -13.31 -6.03
N HIS A 112 13.80 -13.82 -5.44
CA HIS A 112 13.29 -15.19 -5.56
C HIS A 112 14.35 -16.27 -5.32
N LYS A 113 15.26 -16.05 -4.36
CA LYS A 113 16.33 -16.99 -4.00
C LYS A 113 16.05 -17.76 -2.72
N ALA A 114 15.09 -17.31 -1.94
CA ALA A 114 14.73 -17.89 -0.65
C ALA A 114 13.27 -17.60 -0.29
N MET A 115 12.76 -18.26 0.74
CA MET A 115 11.39 -18.09 1.23
C MET A 115 11.32 -18.16 2.75
N VAL A 116 10.28 -17.54 3.30
CA VAL A 116 9.83 -17.72 4.69
C VAL A 116 8.45 -18.35 4.67
N TYR A 117 8.20 -19.29 5.53
CA TYR A 117 6.94 -20.02 5.58
C TYR A 117 6.62 -20.57 6.96
N ILE A 118 5.34 -20.82 7.21
CA ILE A 118 4.85 -21.53 8.38
C ILE A 118 4.62 -22.98 8.01
N LYS A 119 5.26 -23.89 8.74
CA LYS A 119 5.04 -25.32 8.64
C LYS A 119 4.13 -25.80 9.77
N ASN A 120 3.07 -26.52 9.41
CA ASN A 120 2.13 -27.11 10.34
C ASN A 120 2.53 -28.57 10.62
N HIS A 121 2.76 -28.88 11.90
CA HIS A 121 3.10 -30.23 12.36
C HIS A 121 1.90 -30.98 12.98
N GLY A 122 0.69 -30.41 12.87
CA GLY A 122 -0.52 -30.95 13.48
C GLY A 122 -0.78 -30.36 14.88
N GLU A 123 0.07 -30.65 15.84
CA GLU A 123 -0.04 -30.18 17.23
C GLU A 123 0.55 -28.78 17.43
N TYR A 124 1.55 -28.42 16.63
CA TYR A 124 2.24 -27.12 16.71
C TYR A 124 2.65 -26.64 15.34
N LYS A 125 3.07 -25.38 15.24
CA LYS A 125 3.55 -24.75 14.01
C LYS A 125 4.97 -24.24 14.21
N SER A 126 5.76 -24.22 13.13
CA SER A 126 7.08 -23.61 13.13
C SER A 126 7.21 -22.55 12.03
N LEU A 127 7.92 -21.46 12.34
CA LEU A 127 8.34 -20.46 11.35
C LEU A 127 9.70 -20.89 10.81
N CYS A 128 9.79 -20.99 9.49
CA CYS A 128 10.97 -21.51 8.81
C CYS A 128 11.44 -20.54 7.72
N TYR A 129 12.76 -20.49 7.54
CA TYR A 129 13.43 -19.90 6.39
C TYR A 129 14.07 -20.99 5.54
N ARG A 130 14.00 -20.86 4.21
CA ARG A 130 14.67 -21.81 3.29
C ARG A 130 15.23 -21.09 2.08
N PRO A 131 16.55 -21.19 1.79
CA PRO A 131 17.08 -20.91 0.46
C PRO A 131 16.52 -21.92 -0.54
N LEU A 132 16.23 -21.51 -1.78
CA LEU A 132 15.73 -22.45 -2.81
C LEU A 132 16.72 -23.59 -3.08
N LYS A 133 18.02 -23.28 -3.03
CA LYS A 133 19.11 -24.28 -3.15
C LYS A 133 19.72 -24.54 -1.78
N GLY A 134 18.94 -25.11 -0.84
CA GLY A 134 19.47 -25.32 0.51
C GLY A 134 18.50 -26.01 1.46
N LYS A 135 18.97 -26.22 2.70
CA LYS A 135 18.15 -26.79 3.77
C LYS A 135 17.34 -25.71 4.47
N SER A 136 16.22 -26.09 5.03
CA SER A 136 15.39 -25.23 5.85
C SER A 136 16.06 -24.95 7.20
N VAL A 137 15.99 -23.70 7.65
CA VAL A 137 16.37 -23.24 8.98
C VAL A 137 15.08 -22.94 9.76
N VAL A 138 14.95 -23.51 10.95
CA VAL A 138 13.82 -23.21 11.83
C VAL A 138 14.15 -21.92 12.59
N ILE A 139 13.33 -20.89 12.38
CA ILE A 139 13.43 -19.60 13.07
C ILE A 139 12.79 -19.70 14.46
N PHE A 140 11.60 -20.28 14.50
CA PHE A 140 10.84 -20.45 15.74
C PHE A 140 10.09 -21.77 15.73
N SER A 141 10.12 -22.47 16.85
CA SER A 141 9.32 -23.67 17.06
C SER A 141 9.14 -23.91 18.56
N ASP A 142 7.90 -23.93 18.99
CA ASP A 142 7.54 -24.26 20.36
C ASP A 142 6.24 -25.08 20.37
N LYS A 143 6.20 -26.15 21.17
CA LYS A 143 5.02 -27.03 21.27
C LYS A 143 3.94 -26.47 22.20
N LYS A 144 4.30 -25.56 23.10
CA LYS A 144 3.36 -24.96 24.05
C LYS A 144 2.80 -23.63 23.57
N LEU A 145 3.48 -22.97 22.60
CA LEU A 145 3.13 -21.68 22.09
C LEU A 145 2.53 -21.79 20.69
N LEU A 146 1.46 -21.08 20.44
CA LEU A 146 0.68 -21.16 19.21
C LEU A 146 1.07 -20.04 18.25
N LEU A 147 1.91 -20.36 17.29
CA LEU A 147 2.30 -19.44 16.20
C LEU A 147 1.08 -19.09 15.36
N LYS A 148 0.81 -17.79 15.18
CA LYS A 148 -0.34 -17.32 14.41
C LYS A 148 0.05 -16.89 13.00
N ASP A 149 0.87 -15.86 12.87
CA ASP A 149 1.21 -15.27 11.58
C ASP A 149 2.55 -14.51 11.68
N TYR A 150 3.12 -14.16 10.53
CA TYR A 150 4.34 -13.36 10.44
C TYR A 150 4.20 -12.23 9.43
N SER A 151 5.03 -11.21 9.58
CA SER A 151 5.17 -10.10 8.64
C SER A 151 6.66 -9.86 8.37
N LEU A 152 7.02 -9.68 7.10
CA LEU A 152 8.38 -9.35 6.70
C LEU A 152 8.64 -7.85 6.78
N ALA A 153 9.84 -7.46 7.18
CA ALA A 153 10.32 -6.10 7.07
C ALA A 153 10.47 -5.69 5.59
N HIS A 154 10.48 -4.40 5.32
CA HIS A 154 10.57 -3.89 3.94
C HIS A 154 11.85 -4.35 3.22
N ASP A 155 12.97 -4.45 3.92
CA ASP A 155 14.25 -4.96 3.40
C ASP A 155 14.30 -6.48 3.26
N GLN A 156 13.32 -7.18 3.86
CA GLN A 156 13.22 -8.64 3.92
C GLN A 156 14.43 -9.36 4.54
N LEU A 157 15.24 -8.65 5.31
CA LEU A 157 16.35 -9.23 6.10
C LEU A 157 15.86 -9.77 7.46
N GLY A 158 14.57 -9.69 7.72
CA GLY A 158 13.91 -10.16 8.92
C GLY A 158 12.44 -9.83 8.92
N GLY A 159 11.84 -9.85 10.08
CA GLY A 159 10.43 -9.54 10.24
C GLY A 159 9.96 -9.69 11.68
N THR A 160 8.66 -9.81 11.83
CA THR A 160 8.00 -10.00 13.12
C THR A 160 6.97 -11.12 13.02
N PHE A 161 6.68 -11.74 14.13
CA PHE A 161 5.61 -12.74 14.23
C PHE A 161 4.94 -12.70 15.60
N THR A 162 3.76 -13.29 15.68
CA THR A 162 2.97 -13.34 16.89
C THR A 162 2.68 -14.75 17.32
N VAL A 163 2.60 -14.90 18.63
CA VAL A 163 2.40 -16.17 19.29
C VAL A 163 1.36 -16.00 20.39
N ALA A 164 0.48 -16.96 20.54
CA ALA A 164 -0.44 -17.04 21.66
C ALA A 164 0.08 -18.02 22.70
N SER A 165 0.00 -17.67 23.99
CA SER A 165 0.43 -18.54 25.09
C SER A 165 -0.53 -19.71 25.31
N ASP A 166 -1.80 -19.57 24.90
CA ASP A 166 -2.80 -20.64 24.94
C ASP A 166 -3.84 -20.48 23.81
N THR A 167 -4.73 -21.47 23.69
CA THR A 167 -5.76 -21.49 22.63
C THR A 167 -6.82 -20.39 22.79
N SER A 168 -7.08 -19.92 24.00
CA SER A 168 -8.03 -18.83 24.25
C SER A 168 -7.53 -17.50 23.70
N LYS A 169 -6.22 -17.33 23.64
CA LYS A 169 -5.52 -16.14 23.12
C LYS A 169 -5.21 -16.20 21.63
N MET A 170 -5.59 -17.26 20.90
CA MET A 170 -5.27 -17.43 19.50
C MET A 170 -5.80 -16.28 18.60
N ASN A 171 -6.95 -15.69 18.95
CA ASN A 171 -7.48 -14.53 18.27
C ASN A 171 -6.85 -13.21 18.71
N ASN A 172 -6.19 -13.21 19.87
CA ASN A 172 -5.54 -12.08 20.49
C ASN A 172 -4.16 -12.52 21.04
N PRO A 173 -3.16 -12.78 20.17
CA PRO A 173 -1.86 -13.29 20.59
C PRO A 173 -1.17 -12.32 21.54
N ASP A 174 -0.61 -12.85 22.63
CA ASP A 174 -0.03 -12.06 23.72
C ASP A 174 1.47 -11.87 23.59
N LEU A 175 2.15 -12.62 22.74
CA LEU A 175 3.60 -12.53 22.55
C LEU A 175 3.95 -12.02 21.17
N PHE A 176 4.86 -11.04 21.10
CA PHE A 176 5.32 -10.41 19.88
C PHE A 176 6.83 -10.53 19.74
N TYR A 177 7.28 -11.15 18.64
CA TYR A 177 8.67 -11.44 18.38
C TYR A 177 9.19 -10.73 17.13
N SER A 178 10.49 -10.42 17.10
CA SER A 178 11.22 -10.14 15.86
C SER A 178 12.11 -11.33 15.49
N PHE A 179 12.45 -11.43 14.20
CA PHE A 179 13.39 -12.43 13.70
C PHE A 179 14.29 -11.85 12.61
N SER A 180 15.47 -12.48 12.42
CA SER A 180 16.44 -12.13 11.40
C SER A 180 16.66 -13.26 10.40
N ILE A 181 16.98 -12.90 9.16
CA ILE A 181 17.33 -13.81 8.06
C ILE A 181 18.75 -13.45 7.58
N PRO A 182 19.61 -14.43 7.25
CA PRO A 182 19.39 -15.86 7.22
C PRO A 182 19.74 -16.59 8.53
N LYS A 183 20.15 -15.87 9.58
CA LYS A 183 20.64 -16.50 10.83
C LYS A 183 19.57 -17.32 11.54
N GLY A 184 18.29 -16.96 11.37
CA GLY A 184 17.19 -17.64 12.02
C GLY A 184 17.06 -17.31 13.52
N GLU A 185 17.68 -16.21 13.97
CA GLU A 185 17.58 -15.73 15.34
C GLU A 185 16.23 -15.05 15.55
N CYS A 186 15.56 -15.33 16.67
CA CYS A 186 14.36 -14.63 17.07
C CYS A 186 14.50 -14.06 18.50
N ARG A 187 13.81 -12.95 18.74
CA ARG A 187 13.82 -12.23 20.02
C ARG A 187 12.40 -11.82 20.38
N LEU A 188 12.00 -12.11 21.64
CA LEU A 188 10.78 -11.57 22.22
C LEU A 188 10.93 -10.03 22.34
N LEU A 189 10.02 -9.29 21.75
CA LEU A 189 9.94 -7.83 21.85
C LEU A 189 8.98 -7.40 22.95
N VAL A 190 7.80 -8.00 22.97
CA VAL A 190 6.72 -7.62 23.90
C VAL A 190 5.94 -8.84 24.34
N ASP A 191 5.71 -8.91 25.64
CA ASP A 191 4.61 -9.64 26.25
C ASP A 191 3.50 -8.63 26.55
N TRP A 192 2.35 -8.76 25.83
CA TRP A 192 1.27 -7.80 25.98
C TRP A 192 0.55 -7.87 27.32
N ASP A 193 0.65 -8.99 28.03
CA ASP A 193 0.10 -9.13 29.38
C ASP A 193 0.86 -8.25 30.39
N ASP A 194 2.14 -7.96 30.12
CA ASP A 194 2.98 -7.11 30.97
C ASP A 194 2.85 -5.62 30.65
N VAL A 195 2.21 -5.26 29.54
CA VAL A 195 2.11 -3.86 29.08
C VAL A 195 1.03 -3.12 29.88
N GLN A 196 1.42 -2.01 30.50
CA GLN A 196 0.49 -1.09 31.13
C GLN A 196 -0.17 -0.21 30.06
N PHE A 197 -1.40 -0.56 29.68
CA PHE A 197 -2.19 0.24 28.75
C PHE A 197 -2.73 1.51 29.42
N PRO A 198 -2.94 2.59 28.64
CA PRO A 198 -3.64 3.76 29.16
C PRO A 198 -5.02 3.38 29.70
N LYS A 199 -5.47 4.08 30.77
CA LYS A 199 -6.75 3.80 31.45
C LYS A 199 -7.91 3.72 30.43
N ASN A 200 -8.72 2.69 30.56
CA ASN A 200 -9.88 2.37 29.70
C ASN A 200 -9.56 1.93 28.28
N TYR A 201 -8.33 1.52 27.99
CA TYR A 201 -7.95 0.99 26.68
C TYR A 201 -7.36 -0.40 26.79
N VAL A 202 -7.63 -1.21 25.77
CA VAL A 202 -7.02 -2.52 25.53
C VAL A 202 -6.57 -2.59 24.07
N TRP A 203 -5.63 -3.46 23.76
CA TRP A 203 -5.19 -3.67 22.41
C TRP A 203 -6.08 -4.70 21.67
N ARG A 204 -6.09 -4.63 20.34
CA ARG A 204 -6.71 -5.62 19.46
C ARG A 204 -5.63 -6.31 18.60
N SER A 205 -5.80 -7.59 18.39
CA SER A 205 -4.78 -8.46 17.77
C SER A 205 -4.54 -8.24 16.26
N ARG A 206 -5.18 -7.32 15.59
CA ARG A 206 -5.23 -7.35 14.12
C ARG A 206 -4.26 -6.44 13.38
N ALA A 207 -3.69 -5.44 14.01
CA ALA A 207 -2.71 -4.60 13.33
C ALA A 207 -1.72 -4.00 14.31
N TYR A 208 -0.51 -4.52 14.29
CA TYR A 208 0.62 -3.83 14.87
C TYR A 208 1.67 -3.63 13.79
N ARG A 209 2.28 -2.47 13.85
CA ARG A 209 3.35 -2.08 12.93
C ARG A 209 4.57 -1.73 13.74
N LEU A 210 5.61 -2.54 13.60
CA LEU A 210 6.92 -2.20 14.13
C LEU A 210 7.52 -1.09 13.28
N SER A 211 8.10 -0.06 13.91
CA SER A 211 8.87 0.95 13.23
C SER A 211 10.15 0.35 12.62
N ASN A 212 10.64 0.92 11.51
CA ASN A 212 11.83 0.41 10.81
C ASN A 212 13.10 0.50 11.65
N ASP A 213 13.15 1.37 12.68
CA ASP A 213 14.24 1.45 13.64
C ASP A 213 14.09 0.47 14.82
N GLY A 214 13.01 -0.30 14.86
CA GLY A 214 12.75 -1.31 15.88
C GLY A 214 12.42 -0.76 17.27
N LYS A 215 12.09 0.54 17.41
CA LYS A 215 11.90 1.19 18.72
C LYS A 215 10.44 1.36 19.14
N ARG A 216 9.52 1.33 18.19
CA ARG A 216 8.10 1.62 18.46
C ARG A 216 7.18 0.61 17.77
N VAL A 217 6.12 0.23 18.45
CA VAL A 217 5.02 -0.55 17.88
C VAL A 217 3.75 0.29 17.91
N ILE A 218 3.10 0.43 16.76
CA ILE A 218 1.76 1.03 16.66
C ILE A 218 0.74 -0.11 16.68
N LEU A 219 -0.23 -0.01 17.58
CA LEU A 219 -1.25 -1.01 17.84
C LEU A 219 -2.63 -0.49 17.50
N ASP A 220 -3.50 -1.38 17.06
CA ASP A 220 -4.93 -1.14 17.12
C ASP A 220 -5.43 -1.43 18.53
N GLY A 221 -5.99 -0.41 19.16
CA GLY A 221 -6.61 -0.51 20.48
C GLY A 221 -8.13 -0.45 20.42
N ASP A 222 -8.74 -0.78 21.52
CA ASP A 222 -10.18 -0.62 21.75
C ASP A 222 -10.41 0.04 23.11
N THR A 223 -11.58 0.62 23.28
CA THR A 223 -12.00 1.12 24.59
C THR A 223 -12.69 0.03 25.38
N ILE A 224 -12.36 -0.06 26.67
CA ILE A 224 -13.14 -0.85 27.61
C ILE A 224 -14.43 -0.06 27.88
N LEU A 225 -15.45 -0.32 27.08
CA LEU A 225 -16.79 0.19 27.36
C LEU A 225 -17.40 -0.67 28.45
N PRO A 226 -18.07 -0.09 29.47
CA PRO A 226 -18.90 -0.87 30.37
C PRO A 226 -19.92 -1.63 29.52
N VAL A 227 -19.89 -2.96 29.61
CA VAL A 227 -20.88 -3.80 28.92
C VAL A 227 -22.24 -3.38 29.48
N PRO A 228 -23.14 -2.81 28.68
CA PRO A 228 -24.47 -2.51 29.17
C PRO A 228 -25.06 -3.83 29.64
N GLU A 229 -25.52 -3.88 30.90
CA GLU A 229 -26.30 -5.03 31.36
C GLU A 229 -27.41 -5.26 30.32
N LYS A 230 -27.34 -6.38 29.58
CA LYS A 230 -28.43 -6.81 28.74
C LYS A 230 -29.61 -7.13 29.68
N LYS A 231 -30.39 -6.12 30.05
CA LYS A 231 -31.75 -6.36 30.51
C LYS A 231 -32.38 -7.20 29.43
N ARG A 232 -32.73 -8.44 29.75
CA ARG A 232 -33.57 -9.28 28.92
C ARG A 232 -34.90 -8.56 28.84
N GLU A 233 -35.02 -7.58 27.96
CA GLU A 233 -36.31 -7.00 27.59
C GLU A 233 -37.09 -8.12 26.94
N LYS A 234 -38.24 -8.43 27.53
CA LYS A 234 -39.27 -9.25 26.85
C LYS A 234 -39.50 -8.58 25.51
N LYS A 235 -39.21 -9.26 24.42
CA LYS A 235 -39.49 -8.77 23.07
C LYS A 235 -40.93 -8.29 23.03
N ASP A 236 -41.15 -7.01 23.04
CA ASP A 236 -42.48 -6.46 22.76
C ASP A 236 -42.68 -6.59 21.24
N THR A 237 -43.53 -7.53 20.86
CA THR A 237 -43.77 -7.88 19.46
C THR A 237 -44.86 -7.01 18.82
N ARG A 238 -45.37 -5.99 19.54
CA ARG A 238 -46.51 -5.20 19.07
C ARG A 238 -46.20 -4.19 18.01
N PHE A 239 -45.01 -3.60 18.03
CA PHE A 239 -44.55 -2.69 16.97
C PHE A 239 -43.02 -2.54 17.03
N GLU A 240 -42.41 -2.22 15.90
CA GLU A 240 -41.03 -1.73 15.79
C GLU A 240 -41.09 -0.23 15.49
N LEU A 241 -40.35 0.56 16.28
CA LEU A 241 -40.19 2.00 16.07
C LEU A 241 -38.73 2.29 15.71
N GLU A 242 -38.52 2.81 14.53
CA GLU A 242 -37.25 3.39 14.12
C GLU A 242 -37.35 4.92 14.18
N LEU A 243 -36.51 5.56 14.99
CA LEU A 243 -36.48 7.02 15.10
C LEU A 243 -35.22 7.56 14.44
N TRP A 244 -35.40 8.35 13.41
CA TRP A 244 -34.32 9.05 12.71
C TRP A 244 -34.52 10.54 12.87
N THR A 245 -33.41 11.24 13.14
CA THR A 245 -33.46 12.68 13.35
C THR A 245 -32.59 13.39 12.31
N TRP A 246 -32.93 14.64 11.99
CA TRP A 246 -32.13 15.47 11.12
C TRP A 246 -30.72 15.77 11.67
N ASN A 247 -30.51 15.53 12.96
CA ASN A 247 -29.25 15.77 13.66
C ASN A 247 -28.37 14.50 13.74
N ASP A 248 -28.81 13.41 13.12
CA ASP A 248 -28.01 12.20 13.09
C ASP A 248 -26.75 12.42 12.25
N GLU A 249 -25.60 11.95 12.78
CA GLU A 249 -24.29 12.07 12.10
C GLU A 249 -24.19 11.19 10.84
N ILE A 250 -25.07 10.20 10.74
CA ILE A 250 -25.01 9.12 9.77
C ILE A 250 -26.43 8.84 9.26
N SER A 251 -26.54 8.58 7.95
CA SER A 251 -27.82 8.28 7.34
C SER A 251 -28.52 7.07 7.98
N SER A 252 -29.82 7.05 7.92
CA SER A 252 -30.65 5.94 8.44
C SER A 252 -30.24 4.58 7.86
N LEU A 253 -29.89 4.54 6.58
CA LEU A 253 -29.44 3.31 5.91
C LEU A 253 -28.12 2.80 6.51
N GLN A 254 -27.16 3.67 6.69
CA GLN A 254 -25.86 3.34 7.30
C GLN A 254 -26.02 2.91 8.76
N GLN A 255 -26.93 3.54 9.52
CA GLN A 255 -27.23 3.15 10.90
C GLN A 255 -27.83 1.71 10.94
N ARG A 256 -28.71 1.37 10.01
CA ARG A 256 -29.32 0.03 9.91
C ARG A 256 -28.29 -1.04 9.58
N GLU A 257 -27.36 -0.76 8.65
CA GLU A 257 -26.32 -1.70 8.24
C GLU A 257 -25.25 -1.92 9.31
N GLY A 258 -25.14 -1.08 10.31
CA GLY A 258 -24.26 -1.24 11.48
C GLY A 258 -22.77 -1.15 11.22
N ASN A 259 -22.37 -0.83 9.99
CA ASN A 259 -20.96 -0.90 9.54
C ASN A 259 -20.12 0.36 9.78
N TYR A 260 -20.65 1.37 10.42
CA TYR A 260 -20.06 2.71 10.43
C TYR A 260 -19.18 3.06 11.66
N ARG A 261 -19.14 2.23 12.68
CA ARG A 261 -18.30 2.50 13.87
C ARG A 261 -17.07 1.61 13.87
N SER A 262 -16.01 2.09 13.26
CA SER A 262 -14.67 1.61 13.60
C SER A 262 -14.25 2.33 14.89
N SER A 263 -14.36 1.66 16.02
CA SER A 263 -13.85 2.13 17.32
C SER A 263 -12.32 2.01 17.42
N ASN A 264 -11.62 2.03 16.30
CA ASN A 264 -10.19 1.76 16.24
C ASN A 264 -9.39 2.93 16.81
N VAL A 265 -9.10 2.84 18.10
CA VAL A 265 -8.10 3.69 18.73
C VAL A 265 -6.71 3.17 18.36
N ARG A 266 -5.78 4.06 18.09
CA ARG A 266 -4.37 3.71 17.91
C ARG A 266 -3.60 3.98 19.18
N LEU A 267 -2.76 3.01 19.56
CA LEU A 267 -1.84 3.11 20.66
C LEU A 267 -0.41 3.03 20.12
N ALA A 268 0.50 3.75 20.73
CA ALA A 268 1.94 3.64 20.45
C ALA A 268 2.65 3.09 21.69
N TYR A 269 3.39 2.02 21.49
CA TYR A 269 4.23 1.41 22.55
C TYR A 269 5.70 1.59 22.18
N ASN A 270 6.43 2.26 23.08
CA ASN A 270 7.87 2.45 22.91
C ASN A 270 8.61 1.29 23.58
N LEU A 271 9.44 0.58 22.82
CA LEU A 271 10.14 -0.62 23.27
C LEU A 271 11.31 -0.30 24.23
N ASP A 272 11.90 0.89 24.11
CA ASP A 272 13.01 1.31 24.98
C ASP A 272 12.50 1.80 26.34
N THR A 273 11.51 2.69 26.34
CA THR A 273 10.96 3.31 27.55
C THR A 273 9.86 2.47 28.22
N LYS A 274 9.31 1.48 27.54
CA LYS A 274 8.17 0.66 27.98
C LYS A 274 6.88 1.45 28.21
N ILE A 275 6.77 2.64 27.64
CA ILE A 275 5.58 3.49 27.75
C ILE A 275 4.62 3.19 26.61
N CYS A 276 3.36 2.95 26.97
CA CYS A 276 2.24 2.87 26.02
C CYS A 276 1.36 4.12 26.13
N CYS A 277 1.15 4.83 25.04
CA CYS A 277 0.30 5.99 25.01
C CYS A 277 -0.79 5.87 23.94
N ARG A 278 -1.92 6.55 24.16
CA ARG A 278 -2.97 6.69 23.16
C ARG A 278 -2.57 7.74 22.15
N VAL A 279 -2.62 7.39 20.85
CA VAL A 279 -2.30 8.31 19.75
C VAL A 279 -3.53 8.83 19.02
N THR A 280 -4.64 8.07 18.97
CA THR A 280 -5.89 8.56 18.39
C THR A 280 -7.06 8.43 19.36
N SER A 281 -8.07 9.27 19.21
CA SER A 281 -9.38 9.10 19.84
C SER A 281 -10.27 8.21 18.97
N GLN A 282 -11.44 7.84 19.50
CA GLN A 282 -12.46 7.07 18.75
C GLN A 282 -12.96 7.80 17.49
N ASN A 283 -12.90 9.13 17.49
CA ASN A 283 -13.37 9.96 16.39
C ASN A 283 -12.34 10.14 15.30
N MET A 284 -11.07 9.81 15.57
CA MET A 284 -9.97 9.92 14.61
C MET A 284 -9.90 8.67 13.76
N GLU A 285 -10.51 8.70 12.59
CA GLU A 285 -10.67 7.53 11.71
C GLU A 285 -9.37 7.09 11.05
N LYS A 286 -8.49 8.03 10.74
CA LYS A 286 -7.28 7.78 9.97
C LYS A 286 -6.06 8.33 10.69
N LEU A 287 -5.03 7.50 10.84
CA LEU A 287 -3.70 7.88 11.28
C LEU A 287 -2.76 7.86 10.06
N ILE A 288 -2.14 8.99 9.75
CA ILE A 288 -1.19 9.17 8.64
C ILE A 288 0.21 9.17 9.22
N LEU A 289 0.85 8.02 9.15
CA LEU A 289 2.21 7.81 9.63
C LEU A 289 3.23 8.11 8.52
N PRO A 290 4.41 8.64 8.85
CA PRO A 290 5.54 8.68 7.92
C PRO A 290 6.00 7.28 7.57
N GLU A 291 6.64 7.13 6.41
CA GLU A 291 7.12 5.83 5.95
C GLU A 291 8.10 5.20 6.96
N GLY A 292 7.91 3.90 7.20
CA GLY A 292 8.69 3.15 8.17
C GLY A 292 8.42 3.46 9.64
N ASN A 293 7.51 4.37 9.98
CA ASN A 293 7.04 4.71 11.34
C ASN A 293 8.15 5.07 12.34
N LYS A 294 9.35 5.41 11.88
CA LYS A 294 10.53 5.70 12.74
C LYS A 294 10.56 7.12 13.31
N TYR A 295 9.65 7.98 12.84
CA TYR A 295 9.58 9.39 13.24
C TYR A 295 8.60 9.59 14.40
N ASP A 296 8.78 10.68 15.13
CA ASP A 296 8.07 10.93 16.38
C ASP A 296 6.66 11.53 16.20
N TYR A 297 6.32 11.97 15.00
CA TYR A 297 5.06 12.65 14.71
C TYR A 297 4.23 11.92 13.67
N ALA A 298 2.90 12.08 13.79
CA ALA A 298 1.92 11.61 12.85
C ALA A 298 0.78 12.62 12.72
N PHE A 299 -0.01 12.54 11.63
CA PHE A 299 -1.27 13.24 11.55
C PHE A 299 -2.43 12.29 11.78
N ALA A 300 -3.50 12.79 12.37
CA ALA A 300 -4.77 12.08 12.44
C ALA A 300 -5.91 12.95 11.93
N LEU A 301 -6.92 12.30 11.37
CA LEU A 301 -8.09 12.96 10.79
C LEU A 301 -9.34 12.63 11.61
N ASP A 302 -10.08 13.67 11.99
CA ASP A 302 -11.40 13.56 12.59
C ASP A 302 -12.44 14.12 11.61
N LYS A 303 -13.25 13.24 11.03
CA LYS A 303 -14.34 13.58 10.11
C LYS A 303 -15.68 13.74 10.83
N THR A 304 -15.75 13.42 12.12
CA THR A 304 -16.99 13.42 12.90
C THR A 304 -17.77 14.73 12.80
N PRO A 305 -17.14 15.93 12.87
CA PRO A 305 -17.89 17.19 12.78
C PRO A 305 -18.60 17.39 11.43
N TYR A 306 -18.17 16.68 10.39
CA TYR A 306 -18.60 16.89 9.00
C TYR A 306 -19.42 15.72 8.44
N ARG A 307 -19.53 14.58 9.14
CA ARG A 307 -20.18 13.36 8.66
C ARG A 307 -21.62 13.55 8.22
N ARG A 308 -22.38 14.41 8.91
CA ARG A 308 -23.78 14.69 8.56
C ARG A 308 -23.95 15.28 7.16
N PHE A 309 -22.86 15.75 6.53
CA PHE A 309 -22.89 16.26 5.16
C PHE A 309 -22.59 15.18 4.10
N SER A 310 -22.31 13.92 4.51
CA SER A 310 -21.93 12.83 3.61
C SER A 310 -23.00 12.46 2.59
N ASP A 311 -24.28 12.70 2.89
CA ASP A 311 -25.37 12.34 2.00
C ASP A 311 -25.45 13.24 0.74
N TRP A 312 -24.86 14.44 0.79
CA TRP A 312 -24.85 15.38 -0.35
C TRP A 312 -23.46 15.93 -0.70
N LYS A 313 -22.42 15.50 -0.01
CA LYS A 313 -21.03 15.78 -0.35
C LYS A 313 -20.28 14.48 -0.58
N ASN A 314 -19.70 14.31 -1.76
CA ASN A 314 -18.85 13.15 -2.05
C ASN A 314 -17.56 13.17 -1.21
N ASP A 315 -17.02 14.35 -0.92
CA ASP A 315 -15.81 14.55 -0.12
C ASP A 315 -16.17 15.08 1.26
N ILE A 316 -15.80 14.37 2.31
CA ILE A 316 -16.03 14.79 3.69
C ILE A 316 -14.75 15.44 4.19
N ASN A 317 -14.89 16.68 4.65
CA ASN A 317 -13.82 17.42 5.30
C ASN A 317 -13.40 16.75 6.62
N ALA A 318 -12.22 17.10 7.11
CA ALA A 318 -11.72 16.63 8.39
C ALA A 318 -11.03 17.72 9.18
N ASP A 319 -11.09 17.65 10.50
CA ASP A 319 -10.12 18.30 11.36
C ASP A 319 -8.84 17.50 11.36
N ILE A 320 -7.72 18.17 11.16
CA ILE A 320 -6.39 17.55 11.13
C ILE A 320 -5.71 17.80 12.47
N TYR A 321 -5.23 16.76 13.09
CA TYR A 321 -4.44 16.81 14.31
C TYR A 321 -3.02 16.34 14.06
N LEU A 322 -2.05 17.04 14.64
CA LEU A 322 -0.67 16.57 14.75
C LEU A 322 -0.48 15.90 16.10
N ILE A 323 0.17 14.74 16.10
CA ILE A 323 0.31 13.88 17.27
C ILE A 323 1.78 13.55 17.50
N ASP A 324 2.25 13.73 18.73
CA ASP A 324 3.51 13.19 19.21
C ASP A 324 3.33 11.71 19.60
N LEU A 325 3.98 10.82 18.88
CA LEU A 325 3.87 9.37 19.09
C LEU A 325 4.56 8.84 20.35
N ASN A 326 5.39 9.65 21.01
CA ASN A 326 6.05 9.27 22.27
C ASN A 326 5.20 9.60 23.48
N THR A 327 4.42 10.68 23.40
CA THR A 327 3.65 11.20 24.53
C THR A 327 2.14 11.07 24.35
N GLY A 328 1.68 10.88 23.11
CA GLY A 328 0.26 10.94 22.75
C GLY A 328 -0.31 12.38 22.77
N LYS A 329 0.55 13.39 22.92
CA LYS A 329 0.10 14.81 22.88
C LYS A 329 -0.44 15.13 21.49
N THR A 330 -1.63 15.70 21.46
CA THR A 330 -2.36 16.01 20.24
C THR A 330 -2.54 17.52 20.11
N ILE A 331 -2.25 18.09 18.95
CA ILE A 331 -2.40 19.50 18.63
C ILE A 331 -3.32 19.60 17.41
N LEU A 332 -4.36 20.43 17.50
CA LEU A 332 -5.18 20.75 16.34
C LEU A 332 -4.34 21.56 15.35
N PHE A 333 -4.10 20.99 14.17
CA PHE A 333 -3.31 21.60 13.10
C PHE A 333 -4.19 22.44 12.17
N GLU A 334 -5.32 21.88 11.71
CA GLU A 334 -6.24 22.57 10.80
C GLU A 334 -7.68 22.10 11.04
N ARG A 335 -8.63 23.03 10.94
CA ARG A 335 -10.06 22.72 10.97
C ARG A 335 -10.64 22.69 9.58
N ASN A 336 -11.62 21.83 9.39
CA ASN A 336 -12.42 21.80 8.15
C ASN A 336 -11.57 21.68 6.88
N SER A 337 -10.51 20.89 6.94
CA SER A 337 -9.62 20.70 5.79
C SER A 337 -10.30 19.88 4.71
N TYR A 338 -10.08 20.27 3.45
CA TYR A 338 -10.52 19.56 2.25
C TYR A 338 -9.48 18.53 1.76
N THR A 339 -8.28 18.56 2.31
CA THR A 339 -7.17 17.71 1.88
C THR A 339 -6.44 17.11 3.07
N GLU A 340 -5.71 16.05 2.83
CA GLU A 340 -4.92 15.36 3.83
C GLU A 340 -3.43 15.73 3.70
N PRO A 341 -2.66 15.79 4.80
CA PRO A 341 -1.22 15.95 4.74
C PRO A 341 -0.54 14.71 4.16
N GLU A 342 0.58 14.92 3.47
CA GLU A 342 1.44 13.86 2.95
C GLU A 342 2.85 13.97 3.53
N TRP A 343 3.45 12.85 3.92
CA TRP A 343 4.82 12.79 4.40
C TRP A 343 5.81 12.60 3.25
N SER A 344 6.95 13.29 3.34
CA SER A 344 8.10 12.97 2.50
C SER A 344 8.59 11.54 2.79
N PRO A 345 9.20 10.83 1.83
CA PRO A 345 9.68 9.46 2.03
C PRO A 345 10.69 9.32 3.16
N ASN A 346 11.46 10.37 3.43
CA ASN A 346 12.39 10.40 4.56
C ASN A 346 11.74 10.80 5.89
N GLY A 347 10.45 11.17 5.90
CA GLY A 347 9.65 11.54 7.07
C GLY A 347 10.08 12.82 7.79
N LYS A 348 11.02 13.60 7.22
CA LYS A 348 11.47 14.87 7.80
C LYS A 348 10.46 15.99 7.60
N TYR A 349 9.76 15.96 6.47
CA TYR A 349 8.84 16.99 6.03
C TYR A 349 7.45 16.42 5.86
N ALA A 350 6.47 17.23 6.12
CA ALA A 350 5.10 16.98 5.70
C ALA A 350 4.64 18.08 4.77
N LEU A 351 3.85 17.74 3.78
CA LEU A 351 3.23 18.70 2.87
C LEU A 351 1.73 18.65 3.05
N TRP A 352 1.12 19.81 2.93
CA TRP A 352 -0.32 19.94 2.98
C TRP A 352 -0.79 21.02 1.99
N TYR A 353 -1.80 20.69 1.21
CA TYR A 353 -2.43 21.63 0.31
C TYR A 353 -3.62 22.30 0.99
N ASN A 354 -3.55 23.61 1.18
CA ASN A 354 -4.71 24.38 1.61
C ASN A 354 -5.59 24.73 0.39
N ALA A 355 -6.72 24.05 0.28
CA ALA A 355 -7.60 24.21 -0.87
C ALA A 355 -8.31 25.59 -0.90
N LEU A 356 -8.50 26.23 0.26
CA LEU A 356 -9.10 27.57 0.33
C LEU A 356 -8.12 28.64 -0.13
N GLU A 357 -6.86 28.53 0.29
CA GLU A 357 -5.79 29.47 -0.11
C GLU A 357 -5.15 29.09 -1.45
N LYS A 358 -5.37 27.84 -1.91
CA LYS A 358 -4.80 27.27 -3.15
C LYS A 358 -3.27 27.19 -3.13
N VAL A 359 -2.70 26.85 -1.97
CA VAL A 359 -1.27 26.85 -1.69
C VAL A 359 -0.81 25.52 -1.12
N TRP A 360 0.35 25.05 -1.56
CA TRP A 360 1.06 23.96 -0.92
C TRP A 360 1.96 24.49 0.21
N TYR A 361 1.78 23.94 1.40
CA TYR A 361 2.59 24.24 2.57
C TYR A 361 3.53 23.08 2.91
N LYS A 362 4.78 23.40 3.22
CA LYS A 362 5.66 22.54 4.01
C LYS A 362 5.36 22.78 5.49
N ILE A 363 5.24 21.69 6.25
CA ILE A 363 4.96 21.70 7.68
C ILE A 363 6.19 21.20 8.43
N ASP A 364 6.66 21.95 9.43
CA ASP A 364 7.56 21.42 10.46
C ASP A 364 6.70 20.75 11.54
N PRO A 365 6.79 19.41 11.70
CA PRO A 365 5.94 18.69 12.64
C PRO A 365 6.25 19.00 14.12
N ARG A 366 7.41 19.59 14.43
CA ARG A 366 7.78 19.97 15.81
C ARG A 366 7.15 21.27 16.24
N THR A 367 7.07 22.22 15.34
CA THR A 367 6.63 23.59 15.64
C THR A 367 5.26 23.93 15.07
N CYS A 368 4.70 23.08 14.21
CA CYS A 368 3.50 23.37 13.39
C CYS A 368 3.66 24.56 12.44
N GLN A 369 4.88 25.05 12.22
CA GLN A 369 5.12 26.14 11.29
C GLN A 369 4.85 25.69 9.85
N ARG A 370 4.24 26.61 9.08
CA ARG A 370 3.90 26.44 7.68
C ARG A 370 4.77 27.35 6.83
N VAL A 371 5.35 26.79 5.77
CA VAL A 371 6.13 27.54 4.77
C VAL A 371 5.47 27.34 3.41
N ASP A 372 5.09 28.43 2.76
CA ASP A 372 4.51 28.42 1.41
C ASP A 372 5.55 27.95 0.39
N LEU A 373 5.28 26.80 -0.25
CA LEU A 373 6.10 26.22 -1.31
C LEU A 373 5.69 26.68 -2.71
N SER A 374 4.47 27.19 -2.87
CA SER A 374 3.91 27.53 -4.18
C SER A 374 4.34 28.91 -4.65
N LYS A 375 4.78 29.77 -3.72
CA LYS A 375 5.10 31.18 -4.00
C LYS A 375 6.16 31.36 -5.09
N GLU A 376 7.19 30.52 -5.07
CA GLU A 376 8.32 30.63 -6.02
C GLU A 376 8.03 30.00 -7.39
N ILE A 377 6.94 29.22 -7.53
CA ILE A 377 6.56 28.63 -8.81
C ILE A 377 6.08 29.71 -9.79
N GLY A 378 5.39 30.73 -9.29
CA GLY A 378 4.87 31.83 -10.09
C GLY A 378 3.67 31.48 -10.99
N TYR A 379 3.17 30.24 -10.90
CA TYR A 379 1.99 29.77 -11.61
C TYR A 379 1.04 29.03 -10.65
N PRO A 380 -0.29 28.98 -10.99
CA PRO A 380 -1.25 28.27 -10.17
C PRO A 380 -0.93 26.77 -10.06
N VAL A 381 -0.91 26.26 -8.83
CA VAL A 381 -0.75 24.82 -8.53
C VAL A 381 -2.09 24.12 -8.33
N HIS A 382 -3.19 24.85 -8.40
CA HIS A 382 -4.56 24.37 -8.33
C HIS A 382 -5.18 24.21 -9.72
N ASN A 383 -6.19 23.38 -9.82
CA ASN A 383 -6.95 23.22 -11.08
C ASN A 383 -7.63 24.53 -11.46
N GLU A 384 -7.07 25.21 -12.47
CA GLU A 384 -7.55 26.50 -12.98
C GLU A 384 -8.91 26.38 -13.71
N LEU A 385 -9.29 25.16 -14.12
CA LEU A 385 -10.55 24.88 -14.81
C LEU A 385 -11.60 24.28 -13.86
N HIS A 386 -11.38 24.39 -12.55
CA HIS A 386 -12.31 23.86 -11.58
C HIS A 386 -13.63 24.64 -11.60
N ASP A 387 -14.73 23.91 -11.80
CA ASP A 387 -16.09 24.47 -11.94
C ASP A 387 -17.13 23.86 -10.97
N LEU A 388 -16.65 23.07 -9.99
CA LEU A 388 -17.51 22.45 -9.00
C LEU A 388 -17.74 23.37 -7.78
N PRO A 389 -18.85 23.24 -7.04
CA PRO A 389 -19.17 24.06 -5.86
C PRO A 389 -18.36 23.62 -4.61
N LYS A 390 -17.04 23.45 -4.77
CA LYS A 390 -16.05 23.15 -3.72
C LYS A 390 -14.75 23.87 -4.04
N PRO A 391 -13.83 24.03 -3.08
CA PRO A 391 -12.52 24.59 -3.39
C PRO A 391 -11.75 23.78 -4.44
N ALA A 392 -10.98 24.49 -5.28
CA ALA A 392 -10.21 23.86 -6.34
C ALA A 392 -9.16 22.89 -5.78
N GLU A 393 -9.08 21.72 -6.36
CA GLU A 393 -8.07 20.72 -6.04
C GLU A 393 -6.71 21.15 -6.60
N ALA A 394 -5.63 20.69 -5.97
CA ALA A 394 -4.30 20.85 -6.53
C ALA A 394 -4.11 19.95 -7.76
N TYR A 395 -3.22 20.33 -8.67
CA TYR A 395 -2.75 19.40 -9.71
C TYR A 395 -1.96 18.22 -9.10
N GLY A 396 -1.45 18.38 -7.88
CA GLY A 396 -0.92 17.31 -7.05
C GLY A 396 0.60 17.24 -7.00
N ILE A 397 1.07 16.24 -6.24
CA ILE A 397 2.49 15.88 -6.13
C ILE A 397 2.81 14.84 -7.20
N ALA A 398 3.77 15.14 -8.07
CA ALA A 398 4.29 14.16 -9.02
C ALA A 398 5.03 13.03 -8.29
N GLY A 399 5.99 13.43 -7.46
CA GLY A 399 6.81 12.50 -6.70
C GLY A 399 7.89 13.23 -5.90
N TRP A 400 8.81 12.44 -5.36
CA TRP A 400 9.87 12.88 -4.48
C TRP A 400 11.23 12.41 -5.00
N SER A 401 12.30 13.10 -4.63
CA SER A 401 13.65 12.56 -4.81
C SER A 401 13.88 11.37 -3.86
N LYS A 402 14.81 10.50 -4.21
CA LYS A 402 15.16 9.29 -3.44
C LYS A 402 15.58 9.59 -1.99
N ASP A 403 16.21 10.71 -1.75
CA ASP A 403 16.59 11.20 -0.43
C ASP A 403 15.45 11.89 0.33
N GLY A 404 14.30 12.11 -0.33
CA GLY A 404 13.11 12.77 0.23
C GLY A 404 13.29 14.26 0.54
N ASN A 405 14.36 14.89 0.05
CA ASN A 405 14.66 16.30 0.29
C ASN A 405 14.08 17.22 -0.80
N ARG A 406 13.69 16.68 -1.94
CA ARG A 406 13.03 17.42 -3.01
C ARG A 406 11.65 16.83 -3.30
N VAL A 407 10.70 17.70 -3.59
CA VAL A 407 9.37 17.36 -4.07
C VAL A 407 9.16 17.92 -5.47
N VAL A 408 8.38 17.23 -6.28
CA VAL A 408 7.95 17.70 -7.58
C VAL A 408 6.46 17.96 -7.54
N LEU A 409 6.07 19.22 -7.74
CA LEU A 409 4.68 19.64 -7.84
C LEU A 409 4.28 19.84 -9.32
N TYR A 410 3.01 19.58 -9.61
CA TYR A 410 2.42 19.92 -10.90
C TYR A 410 1.81 21.32 -10.89
N ASP A 411 2.00 22.06 -11.99
CA ASP A 411 1.04 23.06 -12.44
C ASP A 411 0.17 22.48 -13.57
N ARG A 412 -0.59 23.30 -14.26
CA ARG A 412 -1.43 22.87 -15.37
C ARG A 412 -0.63 22.20 -16.50
N TYR A 413 0.58 22.67 -16.76
CA TYR A 413 1.40 22.28 -17.91
C TYR A 413 2.69 21.57 -17.51
N ASP A 414 3.38 22.10 -16.51
CA ASP A 414 4.76 21.80 -16.22
C ASP A 414 4.94 21.07 -14.85
N MET A 415 6.16 20.66 -14.57
CA MET A 415 6.58 19.97 -13.35
C MET A 415 7.68 20.78 -12.66
N TRP A 416 7.49 21.10 -11.38
CA TRP A 416 8.32 22.01 -10.61
C TRP A 416 9.04 21.30 -9.47
N VAL A 417 10.37 21.37 -9.46
CA VAL A 417 11.19 20.82 -8.38
C VAL A 417 11.42 21.87 -7.31
N ILE A 418 11.09 21.50 -6.08
CA ILE A 418 11.24 22.33 -4.90
C ILE A 418 12.18 21.64 -3.92
N ASP A 419 13.22 22.33 -3.49
CA ASP A 419 14.09 21.91 -2.42
C ASP A 419 13.46 22.23 -1.05
N LEU A 420 13.16 21.18 -0.29
CA LEU A 420 12.48 21.32 1.00
C LEU A 420 13.35 21.90 2.10
N ALA A 421 14.68 21.86 1.94
CA ALA A 421 15.60 22.57 2.83
C ALA A 421 15.60 24.08 2.56
N GLY A 422 15.19 24.51 1.36
CA GLY A 422 15.20 25.91 0.94
C GLY A 422 16.60 26.43 0.57
N GLU A 423 17.53 25.52 0.24
CA GLU A 423 18.90 25.88 -0.13
C GLU A 423 19.05 26.15 -1.62
N LYS A 424 18.15 25.61 -2.43
CA LYS A 424 18.16 25.73 -3.89
C LYS A 424 16.91 26.38 -4.42
N PRO A 425 17.01 27.19 -5.48
CA PRO A 425 15.85 27.84 -6.09
C PRO A 425 14.93 26.80 -6.73
N VAL A 426 13.64 27.12 -6.82
CA VAL A 426 12.64 26.34 -7.55
C VAL A 426 12.95 26.39 -9.04
N TYR A 427 12.80 25.26 -9.72
CA TYR A 427 13.00 25.20 -11.18
C TYR A 427 12.02 24.24 -11.85
N SER A 428 11.70 24.53 -13.13
CA SER A 428 10.86 23.65 -13.95
C SER A 428 11.70 22.54 -14.60
N LEU A 429 11.25 21.27 -14.50
CA LEU A 429 11.84 20.12 -15.20
C LEU A 429 11.72 20.23 -16.72
N THR A 430 10.67 20.86 -17.18
CA THR A 430 10.38 21.05 -18.59
C THR A 430 10.91 22.38 -19.14
N GLY A 431 11.48 23.22 -18.26
CA GLY A 431 11.99 24.55 -18.63
C GLY A 431 10.91 25.49 -19.16
N GLY A 432 9.62 25.27 -18.78
CA GLY A 432 8.48 26.02 -19.27
C GLY A 432 7.98 25.59 -20.67
N TYR A 433 8.57 24.50 -21.21
CA TYR A 433 8.18 23.99 -22.54
C TYR A 433 6.71 23.60 -22.61
N GLY A 434 6.19 23.03 -21.50
CA GLY A 434 4.78 22.65 -21.43
C GLY A 434 3.85 23.83 -21.68
N ARG A 435 4.05 24.92 -20.95
CA ARG A 435 3.26 26.15 -21.10
C ARG A 435 3.47 26.82 -22.46
N ALA A 436 4.70 26.88 -22.93
CA ALA A 436 5.03 27.50 -24.21
C ALA A 436 4.40 26.77 -25.43
N THR A 437 4.15 25.47 -25.31
CA THR A 437 3.60 24.64 -26.38
C THR A 437 2.20 24.11 -26.11
N ASN A 438 1.51 24.64 -25.09
CA ASN A 438 0.18 24.22 -24.65
C ASN A 438 0.10 22.71 -24.34
N ARG A 439 1.17 22.16 -23.71
CA ARG A 439 1.30 20.74 -23.38
C ARG A 439 1.28 20.50 -21.91
N GLN A 440 0.46 19.56 -21.46
CA GLN A 440 0.45 19.09 -20.09
C GLN A 440 1.43 17.91 -19.94
N PHE A 441 2.46 18.07 -19.10
CA PHE A 441 3.41 17.01 -18.76
C PHE A 441 3.04 16.34 -17.45
N ARG A 442 3.12 14.99 -17.40
CA ARG A 442 2.91 14.18 -16.20
C ARG A 442 3.95 13.07 -16.14
N TRP A 443 4.42 12.77 -14.94
CA TRP A 443 5.32 11.64 -14.72
C TRP A 443 4.63 10.32 -15.07
N LEU A 444 5.24 9.52 -15.92
CA LEU A 444 4.80 8.18 -16.23
C LEU A 444 5.33 7.21 -15.18
N LYS A 445 4.53 6.92 -14.17
CA LYS A 445 4.87 6.01 -13.08
C LYS A 445 4.96 4.57 -13.55
N ASP A 446 5.85 3.76 -12.94
CA ASP A 446 5.95 2.33 -13.21
C ASP A 446 4.83 1.55 -12.51
N ASP A 447 4.48 1.99 -11.29
CA ASP A 447 3.33 1.52 -10.53
C ASP A 447 2.57 2.76 -10.02
N TYR A 448 1.25 2.62 -9.86
CA TYR A 448 0.41 3.70 -9.32
C TYR A 448 0.87 4.16 -7.93
N GLY A 449 1.48 3.24 -7.15
CA GLY A 449 2.03 3.51 -5.82
C GLY A 449 3.40 4.20 -5.80
N ASP A 450 4.06 4.38 -6.95
CA ASP A 450 5.39 4.97 -7.01
C ASP A 450 5.39 6.42 -6.56
N LYS A 451 6.31 6.73 -5.63
CA LYS A 451 6.50 8.07 -5.09
C LYS A 451 7.88 8.65 -5.40
N ILE A 452 8.84 7.82 -5.79
CA ILE A 452 10.24 8.22 -5.97
C ILE A 452 10.56 8.42 -7.44
N ILE A 453 10.98 9.63 -7.79
CA ILE A 453 11.45 9.98 -9.14
C ILE A 453 12.96 9.74 -9.19
N ASP A 454 13.39 8.95 -10.18
CA ASP A 454 14.82 8.68 -10.41
C ASP A 454 15.45 9.77 -11.27
N PHE A 455 16.00 10.79 -10.61
CA PHE A 455 16.72 11.87 -11.29
C PHE A 455 18.09 11.44 -11.83
N GLU A 456 18.67 10.36 -11.31
CA GLU A 456 20.01 9.91 -11.67
C GLU A 456 20.02 9.17 -13.02
N ASN A 457 19.02 8.33 -13.24
CA ASN A 457 18.89 7.56 -14.48
C ASN A 457 17.93 8.22 -15.49
N GLY A 458 17.17 9.21 -15.04
CA GLY A 458 16.10 9.83 -15.80
C GLY A 458 14.79 9.04 -15.69
N PHE A 459 13.73 9.58 -16.26
CA PHE A 459 12.39 9.00 -16.18
C PHE A 459 11.52 9.41 -17.36
N LEU A 460 10.47 8.65 -17.61
CA LEU A 460 9.53 8.93 -18.69
C LEU A 460 8.41 9.87 -18.20
N MET A 461 7.94 10.68 -19.13
CA MET A 461 6.79 11.55 -18.95
C MET A 461 5.80 11.36 -20.10
N THR A 462 4.52 11.41 -19.80
CA THR A 462 3.47 11.60 -20.80
C THR A 462 3.29 13.07 -21.07
N SER A 463 2.87 13.40 -22.30
CA SER A 463 2.43 14.75 -22.65
C SER A 463 1.10 14.68 -23.39
N VAL A 464 0.25 15.66 -23.14
CA VAL A 464 -1.00 15.87 -23.89
C VAL A 464 -1.05 17.32 -24.35
N ASN A 465 -1.16 17.55 -25.64
CA ASN A 465 -1.45 18.87 -26.15
C ASN A 465 -2.92 19.22 -25.88
N LEU A 466 -3.15 20.32 -25.14
CA LEU A 466 -4.49 20.67 -24.70
C LEU A 466 -5.37 21.27 -25.80
N GLU A 467 -4.80 21.62 -26.95
CA GLU A 467 -5.50 22.19 -28.10
C GLU A 467 -5.97 21.10 -29.05
N ASN A 468 -5.04 20.30 -29.60
CA ASN A 468 -5.33 19.30 -30.63
C ASN A 468 -5.41 17.85 -30.10
N ARG A 469 -5.15 17.64 -28.80
CA ARG A 469 -5.18 16.33 -28.13
C ARG A 469 -4.11 15.35 -28.57
N ASP A 470 -3.08 15.79 -29.26
CA ASP A 470 -1.92 14.93 -29.54
C ASP A 470 -1.25 14.48 -28.25
N GLU A 471 -1.01 13.19 -28.13
CA GLU A 471 -0.31 12.61 -27.00
C GLU A 471 1.12 12.24 -27.36
N GLY A 472 1.99 12.19 -26.35
CA GLY A 472 3.38 11.85 -26.57
C GLY A 472 4.06 11.29 -25.32
N ILE A 473 5.22 10.67 -25.56
CA ILE A 473 6.15 10.20 -24.53
C ILE A 473 7.45 10.97 -24.65
N TYR A 474 7.90 11.46 -23.53
CA TYR A 474 9.15 12.19 -23.39
C TYR A 474 10.03 11.51 -22.33
N HIS A 475 11.34 11.62 -22.52
CA HIS A 475 12.33 11.15 -21.57
C HIS A 475 13.06 12.35 -20.95
N PHE A 476 12.93 12.51 -19.65
CA PHE A 476 13.78 13.42 -18.89
C PHE A 476 15.08 12.68 -18.58
N GLN A 477 16.18 13.15 -19.16
CA GLN A 477 17.49 12.53 -19.07
C GLN A 477 18.24 12.99 -17.82
N SER A 478 19.18 12.18 -17.34
CA SER A 478 20.02 12.49 -16.17
C SER A 478 20.80 13.82 -16.28
N ASN A 479 21.08 14.29 -17.50
CA ASN A 479 21.72 15.57 -17.78
C ASN A 479 20.75 16.77 -17.75
N GLY A 480 19.50 16.56 -17.32
CA GLY A 480 18.45 17.59 -17.24
C GLY A 480 17.78 17.96 -18.58
N LYS A 481 18.08 17.24 -19.65
CA LYS A 481 17.48 17.50 -20.97
C LYS A 481 16.19 16.70 -21.15
N LEU A 482 15.20 17.36 -21.75
CA LEU A 482 13.96 16.74 -22.16
C LEU A 482 14.08 16.24 -23.61
N LYS A 483 13.92 14.92 -23.83
CA LYS A 483 13.97 14.30 -25.16
C LYS A 483 12.59 13.77 -25.55
N LYS A 484 12.04 14.26 -26.64
CA LYS A 484 10.84 13.69 -27.25
C LYS A 484 11.15 12.31 -27.83
N LEU A 485 10.39 11.30 -27.46
CA LEU A 485 10.49 9.94 -27.99
C LEU A 485 9.46 9.71 -29.09
N MET A 486 8.22 10.08 -28.83
CA MET A 486 7.13 9.99 -29.78
C MET A 486 6.04 11.01 -29.46
N GLU A 487 5.26 11.39 -30.47
CA GLU A 487 4.14 12.31 -30.35
C GLU A 487 3.32 12.30 -31.66
N GLY A 488 2.01 12.34 -31.52
CA GLY A 488 1.12 12.40 -32.71
C GLY A 488 -0.37 12.37 -32.36
N PRO A 489 -1.23 12.37 -33.37
CA PRO A 489 -2.68 12.38 -33.21
C PRO A 489 -3.23 10.99 -32.81
N TYR A 490 -2.74 10.44 -31.72
CA TYR A 490 -3.14 9.14 -31.17
C TYR A 490 -3.08 9.18 -29.64
N SER A 491 -3.83 8.29 -29.01
CA SER A 491 -3.72 8.08 -27.56
C SER A 491 -2.61 7.11 -27.25
N VAL A 492 -1.84 7.41 -26.20
CA VAL A 492 -0.69 6.61 -25.78
C VAL A 492 -0.94 6.04 -24.41
N THR A 493 -1.01 4.71 -24.33
CA THR A 493 -1.05 3.99 -23.04
C THR A 493 0.17 3.11 -22.93
N VAL A 494 0.94 3.29 -21.86
CA VAL A 494 2.06 2.40 -21.52
C VAL A 494 1.57 1.39 -20.51
N ASN A 495 1.37 0.16 -20.96
CA ASN A 495 0.88 -0.92 -20.11
C ASN A 495 1.97 -1.53 -19.24
N GLN A 496 3.19 -1.57 -19.73
CA GLN A 496 4.31 -2.20 -19.02
C GLN A 496 5.65 -1.62 -19.49
N LYS A 497 6.59 -1.50 -18.56
CA LYS A 497 7.98 -1.14 -18.81
C LYS A 497 8.90 -2.31 -18.48
N SER A 498 10.01 -2.46 -19.19
CA SER A 498 11.07 -3.38 -18.78
C SER A 498 11.78 -2.85 -17.52
N GLU A 499 12.32 -3.74 -16.65
CA GLU A 499 13.04 -3.32 -15.43
C GLU A 499 14.20 -2.35 -15.70
N ASN A 500 14.88 -2.52 -16.82
CA ASN A 500 15.97 -1.62 -17.24
C ASN A 500 15.46 -0.36 -17.97
N GLN A 501 14.15 -0.15 -18.03
CA GLN A 501 13.46 0.98 -18.67
C GLN A 501 13.82 1.21 -20.17
N LYS A 502 14.43 0.22 -20.82
CA LYS A 502 14.82 0.30 -22.24
C LYS A 502 13.64 0.10 -23.20
N TYR A 503 12.63 -0.62 -22.75
CA TYR A 503 11.47 -1.00 -23.56
C TYR A 503 10.17 -0.68 -22.81
N CYS A 504 9.20 -0.16 -23.56
CA CYS A 504 7.83 0.05 -23.10
C CYS A 504 6.86 -0.61 -24.08
N ILE A 505 5.76 -1.13 -23.57
CA ILE A 505 4.66 -1.72 -24.34
C ILE A 505 3.36 -1.03 -23.97
#